data_b3c5612987e7077e072de92cb6d0a12a
#
_entry.id   b3c5612987e7077e072de92cb6d0a12a
#
_cell.length_a   1.000
_cell.length_b   1.000
_cell.length_c   1.000
_cell.angle_alpha   90.00
_cell.angle_beta   90.00
_cell.angle_gamma   90.00
#
_symmetry.space_group_name_H-M   'P 1'
#
loop_
_entity.id
_entity.type
_entity.pdbx_description
1 polymer ?
#
loop_
_entity_poly.entity_id
_entity_poly.type
_entity_poly.pdbx_seq_one_letter_code
_entity_poly.pdbx_strand_id
1 'polypeptide(L)'
;PDELKVPLAAAKTAAGGRLVTLFQPHTFSRLHDLFDEFASSFGDSSLPLFTDVFSAREVNTSGVHAGMLADAAGGVYLPTLEESARYLEANVRPGDTVLLIGAGNVNTVWDIIKNDKNAKRA
;
A
#
# COMPACT_ATOMS: atom_id res chain seq x y z
N PRO A 1 -6.97 -11.34 -3.28
CA PRO A 1 -6.41 -12.34 -4.19
C PRO A 1 -5.20 -13.07 -3.63
N ASP A 2 -4.96 -14.24 -4.16
CA ASP A 2 -3.88 -15.11 -3.71
C ASP A 2 -2.51 -14.43 -3.88
N GLU A 3 -2.35 -13.58 -4.88
CA GLU A 3 -1.13 -12.82 -5.12
C GLU A 3 -0.76 -11.86 -3.98
N LEU A 4 -1.72 -11.50 -3.12
CA LEU A 4 -1.48 -10.70 -1.92
C LEU A 4 -1.35 -11.57 -0.67
N LYS A 5 -2.16 -12.61 -0.53
CA LYS A 5 -2.21 -13.43 0.68
C LYS A 5 -0.89 -14.13 0.95
N VAL A 6 -0.24 -14.68 -0.08
CA VAL A 6 1.03 -15.39 0.08
C VAL A 6 2.16 -14.46 0.51
N PRO A 7 2.43 -13.33 -0.18
CA PRO A 7 3.45 -12.39 0.27
C PRO A 7 3.18 -11.81 1.65
N LEU A 8 1.92 -11.51 1.97
CA LEU A 8 1.55 -10.96 3.28
C LEU A 8 1.79 -11.97 4.40
N ALA A 9 1.40 -13.23 4.20
CA ALA A 9 1.64 -14.28 5.18
C ALA A 9 3.13 -14.51 5.40
N ALA A 10 3.92 -14.54 4.32
CA ALA A 10 5.37 -14.69 4.40
C ALA A 10 6.02 -13.52 5.14
N ALA A 11 5.61 -12.29 4.84
CA ALA A 11 6.11 -11.09 5.50
C ALA A 11 5.75 -11.06 6.99
N LYS A 12 4.54 -11.47 7.34
CA LYS A 12 4.12 -11.56 8.73
C LYS A 12 4.97 -12.57 9.50
N THR A 13 5.23 -13.73 8.91
CA THR A 13 6.08 -14.75 9.54
C THR A 13 7.50 -14.25 9.76
N ALA A 14 8.05 -13.49 8.81
CA ALA A 14 9.40 -12.94 8.90
C ALA A 14 9.50 -11.72 9.82
N ALA A 15 8.38 -11.00 10.03
CA ALA A 15 8.38 -9.79 10.83
C ALA A 15 8.49 -10.12 12.31
N GLY A 16 9.47 -9.53 12.99
CA GLY A 16 9.61 -9.67 14.44
C GLY A 16 8.68 -8.75 15.24
N GLY A 17 8.02 -7.82 14.57
CA GLY A 17 7.12 -6.85 15.15
C GLY A 17 5.95 -6.57 14.24
N ARG A 18 5.53 -5.32 14.19
CA ARG A 18 4.38 -4.88 13.40
C ARG A 18 4.68 -4.95 11.91
N LEU A 19 3.72 -5.42 11.11
CA LEU A 19 3.81 -5.41 9.65
C LEU A 19 2.99 -4.23 9.09
N VAL A 20 3.66 -3.28 8.48
CA VAL A 20 3.05 -2.13 7.81
C VAL A 20 3.06 -2.40 6.31
N THR A 21 1.91 -2.29 5.66
CA THR A 21 1.80 -2.55 4.23
C THR A 21 1.30 -1.31 3.48
N LEU A 22 1.87 -1.04 2.32
CA LEU A 22 1.38 -0.01 1.40
C LEU A 22 1.05 -0.70 0.08
N PHE A 23 -0.22 -0.68 -0.28
CA PHE A 23 -0.73 -1.31 -1.49
C PHE A 23 -1.15 -0.27 -2.51
N GLN A 24 -0.62 -0.40 -3.73
CA GLN A 24 -1.06 0.34 -4.90
C GLN A 24 -1.84 -0.62 -5.80
N PRO A 25 -3.19 -0.49 -5.88
CA PRO A 25 -3.95 -1.32 -6.81
C PRO A 25 -3.53 -1.04 -8.25
N HIS A 26 -3.53 -2.07 -9.09
CA HIS A 26 -3.19 -1.94 -10.51
C HIS A 26 -4.45 -2.05 -11.34
N THR A 27 -4.78 -1.00 -12.06
CA THR A 27 -5.95 -0.75 -12.89
C THR A 27 -7.28 -0.72 -12.13
N PHE A 28 -8.20 0.10 -12.60
CA PHE A 28 -9.54 0.23 -12.00
C PHE A 28 -10.39 -1.01 -12.27
N SER A 29 -10.28 -1.60 -13.46
CA SER A 29 -11.04 -2.81 -13.80
C SER A 29 -10.70 -3.97 -12.88
N ARG A 30 -9.42 -4.19 -12.59
CA ARG A 30 -8.99 -5.26 -11.70
C ARG A 30 -9.47 -5.01 -10.26
N LEU A 31 -9.37 -3.76 -9.78
CA LEU A 31 -9.88 -3.41 -8.46
C LEU A 31 -11.38 -3.62 -8.37
N HIS A 32 -12.12 -3.22 -9.40
CA HIS A 32 -13.57 -3.41 -9.45
C HIS A 32 -13.95 -4.89 -9.42
N ASP A 33 -13.34 -5.69 -10.28
CA ASP A 33 -13.69 -7.10 -10.45
C ASP A 33 -13.35 -7.96 -9.23
N LEU A 34 -12.29 -7.60 -8.50
CA LEU A 34 -11.78 -8.38 -7.37
C LEU A 34 -11.89 -7.61 -6.05
N PHE A 35 -12.77 -6.62 -5.96
CA PHE A 35 -12.84 -5.70 -4.83
C PHE A 35 -12.97 -6.41 -3.48
N ASP A 36 -13.94 -7.31 -3.34
CA ASP A 36 -14.19 -8.00 -2.07
C ASP A 36 -13.00 -8.89 -1.68
N GLU A 37 -12.37 -9.52 -2.66
CA GLU A 37 -11.20 -10.35 -2.44
C GLU A 37 -10.00 -9.52 -1.99
N PHE A 38 -9.78 -8.35 -2.60
CA PHE A 38 -8.76 -7.41 -2.15
C PHE A 38 -9.04 -6.93 -0.72
N ALA A 39 -10.28 -6.51 -0.46
CA ALA A 39 -10.66 -5.98 0.86
C ALA A 39 -10.42 -6.98 1.98
N SER A 40 -10.59 -8.28 1.73
CA SER A 40 -10.40 -9.35 2.71
C SER A 40 -8.96 -9.88 2.79
N SER A 41 -8.03 -9.35 2.00
CA SER A 41 -6.67 -9.91 1.89
C SER A 41 -5.68 -9.36 2.92
N PHE A 42 -6.01 -8.32 3.67
CA PHE A 42 -5.05 -7.57 4.50
C PHE A 42 -5.09 -7.92 5.99
N GLY A 43 -5.69 -9.06 6.34
CA GLY A 43 -5.78 -9.48 7.75
C GLY A 43 -4.44 -9.66 8.46
N ASP A 44 -3.38 -9.97 7.72
CA ASP A 44 -2.02 -10.12 8.28
C ASP A 44 -1.28 -8.80 8.45
N SER A 45 -1.79 -7.71 7.89
CA SER A 45 -1.19 -6.38 8.05
C SER A 45 -1.64 -5.72 9.35
N SER A 46 -0.68 -5.23 10.13
CA SER A 46 -0.98 -4.46 11.35
C SER A 46 -1.47 -3.06 11.01
N LEU A 47 -1.00 -2.50 9.91
CA LEU A 47 -1.35 -1.16 9.45
C LEU A 47 -1.44 -1.18 7.91
N PRO A 48 -2.62 -1.47 7.35
CA PRO A 48 -2.80 -1.48 5.91
C PRO A 48 -3.02 -0.06 5.37
N LEU A 49 -2.17 0.35 4.44
CA LEU A 49 -2.18 1.65 3.78
C LEU A 49 -2.45 1.44 2.30
N PHE A 50 -3.18 2.37 1.70
CA PHE A 50 -3.61 2.28 0.31
C PHE A 50 -3.36 3.61 -0.40
N THR A 51 -2.62 3.57 -1.51
CA THR A 51 -2.44 4.73 -2.37
C THR A 51 -3.31 4.59 -3.63
N ASP A 52 -3.38 5.65 -4.43
CA ASP A 52 -4.25 5.65 -5.60
C ASP A 52 -3.93 4.53 -6.58
N VAL A 53 -4.96 4.10 -7.31
CA VAL A 53 -4.85 3.09 -8.37
C VAL A 53 -3.83 3.55 -9.41
N PHE A 54 -2.91 2.66 -9.78
CA PHE A 54 -2.07 2.85 -10.95
C PHE A 54 -2.90 2.50 -12.19
N SER A 55 -3.35 3.53 -12.90
CA SER A 55 -4.38 3.37 -13.93
C SER A 55 -3.88 2.66 -15.20
N ALA A 56 -2.58 2.71 -15.50
CA ALA A 56 -2.00 2.19 -16.73
C ALA A 56 -2.72 2.73 -17.97
N ARG A 57 -3.11 4.01 -17.94
CA ARG A 57 -3.88 4.71 -19.00
C ARG A 57 -5.33 4.25 -19.12
N GLU A 58 -5.82 3.43 -18.21
CA GLU A 58 -7.22 3.03 -18.19
C GLU A 58 -8.11 4.18 -17.74
N VAL A 59 -9.27 4.34 -18.37
CA VAL A 59 -10.29 5.28 -17.91
C VAL A 59 -11.17 4.57 -16.89
N ASN A 60 -11.42 5.23 -15.74
CA ASN A 60 -12.27 4.66 -14.70
C ASN A 60 -13.73 4.79 -15.09
N THR A 61 -14.35 3.68 -15.52
CA THR A 61 -15.77 3.63 -15.88
C THR A 61 -16.65 3.07 -14.77
N SER A 62 -16.08 2.43 -13.75
CA SER A 62 -16.83 1.80 -12.67
C SER A 62 -17.10 2.73 -11.48
N GLY A 63 -16.32 3.80 -11.36
CA GLY A 63 -16.38 4.69 -10.20
C GLY A 63 -15.62 4.17 -8.97
N VAL A 64 -14.98 2.99 -9.05
CA VAL A 64 -14.20 2.44 -7.95
C VAL A 64 -12.90 3.25 -7.75
N HIS A 65 -12.45 3.39 -6.52
CA HIS A 65 -11.16 4.01 -6.20
C HIS A 65 -10.56 3.41 -4.93
N ALA A 66 -9.29 3.70 -4.72
CA ALA A 66 -8.52 3.11 -3.63
C ALA A 66 -9.03 3.49 -2.23
N GLY A 67 -9.65 4.67 -2.09
CA GLY A 67 -10.26 5.09 -0.82
C GLY A 67 -11.39 4.17 -0.38
N MET A 68 -12.18 3.65 -1.34
CA MET A 68 -13.22 2.67 -1.05
C MET A 68 -12.61 1.36 -0.54
N LEU A 69 -11.49 0.94 -1.13
CA LEU A 69 -10.77 -0.26 -0.68
C LEU A 69 -10.22 -0.07 0.72
N ALA A 70 -9.64 1.09 1.01
CA ALA A 70 -9.12 1.41 2.34
C ALA A 70 -10.23 1.31 3.39
N ASP A 71 -11.39 1.88 3.13
CA ASP A 71 -12.54 1.82 4.05
C ASP A 71 -12.98 0.37 4.27
N ALA A 72 -13.10 -0.41 3.21
CA ALA A 72 -13.54 -1.81 3.30
C ALA A 72 -12.53 -2.71 4.01
N ALA A 73 -11.24 -2.44 3.86
CA ALA A 73 -10.16 -3.21 4.49
C ALA A 73 -9.80 -2.71 5.91
N GLY A 74 -10.39 -1.62 6.37
CA GLY A 74 -10.08 -1.04 7.68
C GLY A 74 -8.72 -0.35 7.72
N GLY A 75 -8.27 0.22 6.61
CA GLY A 75 -6.97 0.86 6.48
C GLY A 75 -7.03 2.37 6.29
N VAL A 76 -5.91 2.93 5.89
CA VAL A 76 -5.73 4.37 5.68
C VAL A 76 -5.51 4.65 4.20
N TYR A 77 -6.24 5.62 3.67
CA TYR A 77 -6.10 6.06 2.28
C TYR A 77 -5.14 7.24 2.19
N LEU A 78 -4.12 7.08 1.38
CA LEU A 78 -3.06 8.07 1.15
C LEU A 78 -2.94 8.29 -0.37
N PRO A 79 -3.65 9.28 -0.94
CA PRO A 79 -3.81 9.39 -2.39
C PRO A 79 -2.51 9.41 -3.19
N THR A 80 -1.51 10.15 -2.73
CA THR A 80 -0.27 10.32 -3.48
C THR A 80 0.88 9.52 -2.86
N LEU A 81 1.92 9.26 -3.66
CA LEU A 81 3.12 8.61 -3.18
C LEU A 81 3.87 9.49 -2.17
N GLU A 82 3.83 10.81 -2.34
CA GLU A 82 4.40 11.74 -1.39
C GLU A 82 3.69 11.67 -0.03
N GLU A 83 2.37 11.65 -0.01
CA GLU A 83 1.59 11.50 1.22
C GLU A 83 1.88 10.14 1.88
N SER A 84 2.02 9.08 1.08
CA SER A 84 2.38 7.76 1.57
C SER A 84 3.76 7.77 2.23
N ALA A 85 4.74 8.40 1.59
CA ALA A 85 6.10 8.53 2.13
C ALA A 85 6.09 9.29 3.47
N ARG A 86 5.40 10.41 3.55
CA ARG A 86 5.31 11.21 4.78
C ARG A 86 4.63 10.45 5.90
N TYR A 87 3.57 9.71 5.58
CA TYR A 87 2.88 8.90 6.57
C TYR A 87 3.79 7.81 7.14
N LEU A 88 4.53 7.12 6.27
CA LEU A 88 5.48 6.10 6.70
C LEU A 88 6.58 6.71 7.58
N GLU A 89 7.16 7.84 7.19
CA GLU A 89 8.17 8.53 7.99
C GLU A 89 7.66 8.90 9.39
N ALA A 90 6.40 9.31 9.49
CA ALA A 90 5.80 9.76 10.76
C ALA A 90 5.33 8.60 11.64
N ASN A 91 4.99 7.44 11.07
CA ASN A 91 4.29 6.38 11.79
C ASN A 91 5.05 5.07 11.93
N VAL A 92 6.09 4.84 11.12
CA VAL A 92 6.91 3.63 11.22
C VAL A 92 7.83 3.76 12.45
N ARG A 93 7.95 2.66 13.19
CA ARG A 93 8.71 2.57 14.44
C ARG A 93 9.82 1.53 14.33
N PRO A 94 10.86 1.63 15.18
CA PRO A 94 11.87 0.55 15.26
C PRO A 94 11.20 -0.80 15.50
N GLY A 95 11.63 -1.80 14.74
CA GLY A 95 11.05 -3.15 14.79
C GLY A 95 9.92 -3.39 13.78
N ASP A 96 9.40 -2.35 13.14
CA ASP A 96 8.39 -2.51 12.09
C ASP A 96 9.03 -3.09 10.82
N THR A 97 8.25 -3.92 10.13
CA THR A 97 8.56 -4.34 8.76
C THR A 97 7.61 -3.60 7.82
N VAL A 98 8.14 -3.00 6.77
CA VAL A 98 7.36 -2.28 5.77
C VAL A 98 7.40 -3.04 4.46
N LEU A 99 6.23 -3.38 3.93
CA LEU A 99 6.07 -4.08 2.66
C LEU A 99 5.33 -3.19 1.66
N LEU A 100 5.99 -2.86 0.55
CA LEU A 100 5.38 -2.13 -0.56
C LEU A 100 4.88 -3.14 -1.59
N ILE A 101 3.62 -3.04 -1.96
CA ILE A 101 2.97 -4.00 -2.88
C ILE A 101 2.34 -3.26 -4.04
N GLY A 102 2.69 -3.63 -5.25
CA GLY A 102 2.09 -3.07 -6.46
C GLY A 102 2.97 -3.29 -7.68
N ALA A 103 2.36 -3.30 -8.85
CA ALA A 103 3.04 -3.49 -10.12
C ALA A 103 3.34 -2.18 -10.87
N GLY A 104 2.94 -1.04 -10.30
CA GLY A 104 3.16 0.28 -10.89
C GLY A 104 4.42 0.95 -10.37
N ASN A 105 4.26 2.10 -9.75
CA ASN A 105 5.38 2.94 -9.31
C ASN A 105 5.47 3.10 -7.79
N VAL A 106 4.83 2.23 -7.01
CA VAL A 106 4.81 2.32 -5.55
C VAL A 106 6.22 2.33 -4.93
N ASN A 107 7.18 1.68 -5.56
CA ASN A 107 8.57 1.65 -5.07
C ASN A 107 9.22 3.04 -5.05
N THR A 108 8.69 4.01 -5.78
CA THR A 108 9.14 5.40 -5.74
C THR A 108 9.05 5.99 -4.33
N VAL A 109 8.17 5.47 -3.48
CA VAL A 109 8.05 5.88 -2.08
C VAL A 109 9.39 5.76 -1.35
N TRP A 110 10.14 4.69 -1.59
CA TRP A 110 11.47 4.52 -0.99
C TRP A 110 12.45 5.61 -1.42
N ASP A 111 12.39 6.02 -2.69
CA ASP A 111 13.25 7.08 -3.20
C ASP A 111 12.91 8.42 -2.53
N ILE A 112 11.63 8.71 -2.33
CA ILE A 112 11.18 9.92 -1.63
C ILE A 112 11.72 9.92 -0.20
N ILE A 113 11.59 8.82 0.53
CA ILE A 113 12.06 8.70 1.91
C ILE A 113 13.58 8.86 1.99
N LYS A 114 14.33 8.22 1.10
CA LYS A 114 15.79 8.34 1.04
C LYS A 114 16.24 9.77 0.77
N ASN A 115 15.59 10.44 -0.17
CA ASN A 115 15.91 11.83 -0.51
C ASN A 115 15.63 12.77 0.67
N ASP A 116 14.52 12.58 1.37
CA ASP A 116 14.19 13.37 2.56
C ASP A 116 15.25 13.18 3.67
N LYS A 117 15.68 11.95 3.90
CA LYS A 117 16.73 11.66 4.90
C LYS A 117 18.06 12.29 4.50
N ASN A 118 18.43 12.24 3.23
CA ASN A 118 19.66 12.85 2.75
C ASN A 118 19.62 14.37 2.89
N ALA A 119 18.48 15.00 2.60
CA ALA A 119 18.29 16.43 2.79
C ALA A 119 18.41 16.83 4.26
N LYS A 120 17.89 16.03 5.18
CA LYS A 120 17.99 16.29 6.63
C LYS A 120 19.41 16.11 7.18
N ARG A 121 20.24 15.34 6.51
CA ARG A 121 21.65 15.12 6.90
C ARG A 121 22.57 16.21 6.36
N ALA A 122 22.14 16.88 5.33
CA ALA A 122 22.87 17.99 4.76
C ALA A 122 22.65 19.27 5.59
#